data_851586677eeabc3a086918b786a48884
#
_entry.id   851586677eeabc3a086918b786a48884
#
_cell.length_a   1.000
_cell.length_b   1.000
_cell.length_c   1.000
_cell.angle_alpha   90.00
_cell.angle_beta   90.00
_cell.angle_gamma   90.00
#
_symmetry.space_group_name_H-M   'P 1'
#
loop_
_entity.id
_entity.type
_entity.pdbx_description
1 polymer ?
#
loop_
_entity_poly.entity_id
_entity_poly.type
_entity_poly.pdbx_seq_one_letter_code
_entity_poly.pdbx_strand_id
1 'polypeptide(L)'
;MTKNFRIEKDSMGTIEVPIEALWGAQTQRSIINFSIGEELIPIELIYSLTLIKKAASIANFNLGLIDKRKKDLIVEACTEILDGLHDSQFPLKVWQTGSGTQTNMNVNEVISNIAALKTNSELGSHQPIHPNDDVNKSQSTNDTFPAAIQISVVNEIIKNLVPTIRELTQILDKKSEEWKDLIKIGRTHFQDAVPLTFGQEISGWSEQLKDAENAIIMSLNELYFLPLGGTAVGTGINCPKGFCEESIKSISDDTNLMFYKSKNNFSIMASHDRLAQVMSQIKILAGALFKISNDIKILSSGPRSGIYELIIPQNEPGSSIMPGKVNPTQCEALSMVCAQIMGFEYAVSMANSSGTLQMNEYKPLIGFNILTSLKLLKNVIENFRIKLVDGMEPNQKKMKLNLENSLMLVTAIVPKVGYEKAAEIANLAFKESLNLKEATIKLGYLNEDEFDEAMNINSMI
;
A
#
# COMPACT_ATOMS: atom_id res chain seq x y z
N MET A 1 31.88 -26.52 -28.29
CA MET A 1 31.45 -25.74 -27.13
C MET A 1 30.45 -24.71 -27.64
N THR A 2 29.17 -24.84 -27.32
CA THR A 2 28.16 -23.84 -27.62
C THR A 2 28.56 -22.56 -26.88
N LYS A 3 28.71 -21.46 -27.61
CA LYS A 3 28.97 -20.16 -27.00
C LYS A 3 27.75 -19.80 -26.12
N ASN A 4 27.94 -19.70 -24.82
CA ASN A 4 26.90 -19.31 -23.88
C ASN A 4 26.60 -17.79 -23.93
N PHE A 5 27.35 -17.03 -24.71
CA PHE A 5 27.28 -15.57 -24.82
C PHE A 5 27.32 -15.13 -26.29
N ARG A 6 26.62 -14.05 -26.59
CA ARG A 6 26.75 -13.29 -27.83
C ARG A 6 27.48 -11.96 -27.52
N ILE A 7 28.11 -11.39 -28.53
CA ILE A 7 28.79 -10.08 -28.42
C ILE A 7 27.83 -9.01 -28.89
N GLU A 8 27.54 -8.05 -28.01
CA GLU A 8 26.81 -6.83 -28.36
C GLU A 8 27.73 -5.62 -28.23
N LYS A 9 27.30 -4.48 -28.78
CA LYS A 9 28.05 -3.24 -28.77
C LYS A 9 27.14 -2.04 -28.43
N ASP A 10 27.66 -1.18 -27.59
CA ASP A 10 27.10 0.15 -27.32
C ASP A 10 28.18 1.25 -27.57
N SER A 11 27.90 2.49 -27.15
CA SER A 11 28.85 3.63 -27.29
C SER A 11 30.16 3.44 -26.52
N MET A 12 30.23 2.54 -25.56
CA MET A 12 31.41 2.26 -24.73
C MET A 12 32.23 1.09 -25.27
N GLY A 13 31.77 0.38 -26.32
CA GLY A 13 32.46 -0.76 -26.91
C GLY A 13 31.67 -2.06 -26.77
N THR A 14 32.35 -3.18 -26.97
CA THR A 14 31.76 -4.53 -26.96
C THR A 14 31.61 -5.08 -25.54
N ILE A 15 30.60 -5.92 -25.33
CA ILE A 15 30.35 -6.67 -24.11
C ILE A 15 29.69 -8.01 -24.40
N GLU A 16 29.97 -9.03 -23.59
CA GLU A 16 29.31 -10.32 -23.63
C GLU A 16 27.96 -10.28 -22.95
N VAL A 17 26.91 -10.72 -23.66
CA VAL A 17 25.53 -10.84 -23.15
C VAL A 17 25.12 -12.31 -23.24
N PRO A 18 24.44 -12.89 -22.21
CA PRO A 18 23.96 -14.27 -22.28
C PRO A 18 23.12 -14.51 -23.53
N ILE A 19 23.30 -15.66 -24.19
CA ILE A 19 22.65 -15.88 -25.49
C ILE A 19 21.13 -15.91 -25.42
N GLU A 20 20.58 -16.36 -24.28
CA GLU A 20 19.13 -16.45 -24.01
C GLU A 20 18.51 -15.12 -23.56
N ALA A 21 19.33 -14.12 -23.22
CA ALA A 21 18.83 -12.86 -22.70
C ALA A 21 18.23 -12.01 -23.82
N LEU A 22 17.07 -11.41 -23.55
CA LEU A 22 16.47 -10.40 -24.44
C LEU A 22 16.94 -8.98 -24.12
N TRP A 23 17.62 -8.77 -22.98
CA TRP A 23 18.30 -7.50 -22.74
C TRP A 23 19.58 -7.39 -23.58
N GLY A 24 20.09 -6.17 -23.72
CA GLY A 24 21.25 -5.86 -24.54
C GLY A 24 22.45 -5.37 -23.73
N ALA A 25 23.36 -4.69 -24.43
CA ALA A 25 24.66 -4.25 -23.92
C ALA A 25 24.54 -3.30 -22.72
N GLN A 26 23.62 -2.32 -22.74
CA GLN A 26 23.49 -1.34 -21.65
C GLN A 26 22.97 -1.96 -20.37
N THR A 27 21.99 -2.86 -20.48
CA THR A 27 21.50 -3.64 -19.34
C THR A 27 22.58 -4.53 -18.77
N GLN A 28 23.34 -5.22 -19.62
CA GLN A 28 24.44 -6.07 -19.16
C GLN A 28 25.51 -5.28 -18.39
N ARG A 29 25.86 -4.06 -18.84
CA ARG A 29 26.76 -3.19 -18.07
C ARG A 29 26.18 -2.82 -16.72
N SER A 30 24.88 -2.55 -16.66
CA SER A 30 24.21 -2.22 -15.40
C SER A 30 24.27 -3.38 -14.41
N ILE A 31 24.03 -4.61 -14.86
CA ILE A 31 24.15 -5.82 -14.03
C ILE A 31 25.55 -5.93 -13.41
N ILE A 32 26.59 -5.65 -14.20
CA ILE A 32 27.99 -5.72 -13.76
C ILE A 32 28.33 -4.57 -12.80
N ASN A 33 27.92 -3.34 -13.14
CA ASN A 33 28.31 -2.14 -12.42
C ASN A 33 27.56 -1.95 -11.10
N PHE A 34 26.33 -2.46 -11.00
CA PHE A 34 25.44 -2.27 -9.85
C PHE A 34 25.07 -3.60 -9.18
N SER A 35 26.05 -4.43 -8.90
CA SER A 35 25.88 -5.68 -8.15
C SER A 35 25.69 -5.41 -6.66
N ILE A 36 24.59 -4.72 -6.30
CA ILE A 36 24.27 -4.24 -4.94
C ILE A 36 22.91 -4.78 -4.53
N GLY A 37 22.83 -5.43 -3.37
CA GLY A 37 21.57 -5.95 -2.82
C GLY A 37 20.90 -7.02 -3.71
N GLU A 38 19.66 -7.36 -3.35
CA GLU A 38 18.86 -8.33 -4.10
C GLU A 38 17.55 -7.73 -4.63
N GLU A 39 17.20 -6.52 -4.20
CA GLU A 39 15.97 -5.83 -4.52
C GLU A 39 15.92 -5.47 -6.01
N LEU A 40 14.99 -6.09 -6.72
CA LEU A 40 14.74 -5.81 -8.13
C LEU A 40 13.80 -4.62 -8.30
N ILE A 41 13.88 -3.96 -9.45
CA ILE A 41 12.85 -2.99 -9.87
C ILE A 41 11.49 -3.70 -9.89
N PRO A 42 10.45 -3.15 -9.23
CA PRO A 42 9.12 -3.73 -9.22
C PRO A 42 8.57 -3.94 -10.64
N ILE A 43 7.99 -5.12 -10.89
CA ILE A 43 7.48 -5.45 -12.23
C ILE A 43 6.35 -4.50 -12.67
N GLU A 44 5.58 -3.98 -11.74
CA GLU A 44 4.52 -3.00 -11.97
C GLU A 44 5.08 -1.70 -12.61
N LEU A 45 6.32 -1.31 -12.23
CA LEU A 45 7.03 -0.18 -12.83
C LEU A 45 7.52 -0.50 -14.24
N ILE A 46 8.00 -1.73 -14.48
CA ILE A 46 8.36 -2.22 -15.83
C ILE A 46 7.14 -2.18 -16.76
N TYR A 47 6.00 -2.69 -16.30
CA TYR A 47 4.77 -2.66 -17.08
C TYR A 47 4.33 -1.23 -17.41
N SER A 48 4.46 -0.31 -16.47
CA SER A 48 4.13 1.10 -16.71
C SER A 48 5.11 1.77 -17.70
N LEU A 49 6.41 1.45 -17.65
CA LEU A 49 7.36 1.88 -18.67
C LEU A 49 7.00 1.29 -20.04
N THR A 50 6.68 0.00 -20.09
CA THR A 50 6.27 -0.69 -21.33
C THR A 50 4.99 -0.06 -21.92
N LEU A 51 4.02 0.29 -21.08
CA LEU A 51 2.82 1.00 -21.51
C LEU A 51 3.15 2.36 -22.12
N ILE A 52 4.09 3.11 -21.53
CA ILE A 52 4.58 4.36 -22.11
C ILE A 52 5.24 4.12 -23.47
N LYS A 53 6.06 3.05 -23.64
CA LYS A 53 6.69 2.73 -24.94
C LYS A 53 5.66 2.39 -25.99
N LYS A 54 4.64 1.60 -25.66
CA LYS A 54 3.50 1.31 -26.53
C LYS A 54 2.81 2.59 -26.97
N ALA A 55 2.43 3.45 -26.04
CA ALA A 55 1.75 4.72 -26.28
C ALA A 55 2.62 5.68 -27.13
N ALA A 56 3.91 5.79 -26.82
CA ALA A 56 4.87 6.61 -27.55
C ALA A 56 5.04 6.13 -29.00
N SER A 57 5.04 4.82 -29.25
CA SER A 57 5.14 4.29 -30.63
C SER A 57 3.90 4.62 -31.45
N ILE A 58 2.70 4.55 -30.84
CA ILE A 58 1.44 4.95 -31.48
C ILE A 58 1.46 6.45 -31.79
N ALA A 59 1.85 7.29 -30.82
CA ALA A 59 1.95 8.73 -31.01
C ALA A 59 2.96 9.10 -32.10
N ASN A 60 4.14 8.50 -32.10
CA ASN A 60 5.17 8.72 -33.13
C ASN A 60 4.69 8.29 -34.54
N PHE A 61 3.92 7.22 -34.65
CA PHE A 61 3.30 6.81 -35.90
C PHE A 61 2.26 7.81 -36.38
N ASN A 62 1.34 8.25 -35.51
CA ASN A 62 0.31 9.23 -35.84
C ASN A 62 0.92 10.58 -36.28
N LEU A 63 2.08 10.92 -35.74
CA LEU A 63 2.85 12.13 -36.12
C LEU A 63 3.79 11.91 -37.33
N GLY A 64 3.79 10.74 -37.97
CA GLY A 64 4.59 10.44 -39.15
C GLY A 64 6.10 10.28 -38.88
N LEU A 65 6.51 9.98 -37.65
CA LEU A 65 7.92 9.89 -37.25
C LEU A 65 8.50 8.46 -37.31
N ILE A 66 7.64 7.45 -37.31
CA ILE A 66 7.96 6.05 -37.56
C ILE A 66 6.93 5.45 -38.53
N ASP A 67 7.31 4.42 -39.27
CA ASP A 67 6.40 3.72 -40.16
C ASP A 67 5.47 2.74 -39.43
N LYS A 68 4.44 2.27 -40.14
CA LYS A 68 3.44 1.32 -39.60
C LYS A 68 4.09 0.01 -39.11
N ARG A 69 5.06 -0.52 -39.85
CA ARG A 69 5.71 -1.79 -39.51
C ARG A 69 6.44 -1.69 -38.18
N LYS A 70 7.20 -0.61 -37.96
CA LYS A 70 7.92 -0.35 -36.70
C LYS A 70 6.94 -0.21 -35.54
N LYS A 71 5.87 0.60 -35.71
CA LYS A 71 4.83 0.77 -34.70
C LYS A 71 4.18 -0.57 -34.34
N ASP A 72 3.78 -1.39 -35.33
CA ASP A 72 3.14 -2.67 -35.07
C ASP A 72 4.07 -3.63 -34.29
N LEU A 73 5.34 -3.75 -34.66
CA LEU A 73 6.34 -4.59 -33.96
C LEU A 73 6.58 -4.14 -32.52
N ILE A 74 6.66 -2.81 -32.27
CA ILE A 74 6.81 -2.28 -30.91
C ILE A 74 5.56 -2.58 -30.09
N VAL A 75 4.36 -2.36 -30.62
CA VAL A 75 3.10 -2.63 -29.92
C VAL A 75 2.96 -4.12 -29.58
N GLU A 76 3.28 -5.01 -30.51
CA GLU A 76 3.25 -6.45 -30.28
C GLU A 76 4.24 -6.87 -29.18
N ALA A 77 5.49 -6.38 -29.24
CA ALA A 77 6.49 -6.67 -28.20
C ALA A 77 6.04 -6.13 -26.81
N CYS A 78 5.50 -4.92 -26.76
CA CYS A 78 4.95 -4.37 -25.53
C CYS A 78 3.78 -5.21 -24.98
N THR A 79 2.92 -5.72 -25.86
CA THR A 79 1.79 -6.58 -25.43
C THR A 79 2.29 -7.86 -24.77
N GLU A 80 3.28 -8.55 -25.33
CA GLU A 80 3.88 -9.75 -24.73
C GLU A 80 4.50 -9.46 -23.34
N ILE A 81 5.16 -8.31 -23.19
CA ILE A 81 5.71 -7.90 -21.87
C ILE A 81 4.58 -7.64 -20.88
N LEU A 82 3.52 -6.92 -21.29
CA LEU A 82 2.36 -6.62 -20.41
C LEU A 82 1.57 -7.86 -20.03
N ASP A 83 1.60 -8.92 -20.87
CA ASP A 83 1.01 -10.23 -20.58
C ASP A 83 1.89 -11.10 -19.65
N GLY A 84 3.07 -10.59 -19.20
CA GLY A 84 3.98 -11.26 -18.27
C GLY A 84 4.86 -12.35 -18.90
N LEU A 85 4.92 -12.45 -20.22
CA LEU A 85 5.67 -13.51 -20.91
C LEU A 85 7.19 -13.35 -20.79
N HIS A 86 7.67 -12.16 -20.38
CA HIS A 86 9.09 -11.83 -20.40
C HIS A 86 9.61 -11.25 -19.07
N ASP A 87 8.95 -11.50 -17.92
CA ASP A 87 9.30 -10.91 -16.63
C ASP A 87 10.74 -11.17 -16.19
N SER A 88 11.27 -12.36 -16.51
CA SER A 88 12.67 -12.72 -16.21
C SER A 88 13.71 -11.91 -16.99
N GLN A 89 13.29 -11.13 -17.98
CA GLN A 89 14.18 -10.28 -18.79
C GLN A 89 14.43 -8.89 -18.18
N PHE A 90 13.95 -8.66 -16.96
CA PHE A 90 14.12 -7.39 -16.21
C PHE A 90 14.88 -7.60 -14.89
N PRO A 91 16.20 -7.96 -14.97
CA PRO A 91 17.00 -8.39 -13.81
C PRO A 91 17.61 -7.22 -13.01
N LEU A 92 17.32 -5.97 -13.37
CA LEU A 92 18.02 -4.83 -12.79
C LEU A 92 17.60 -4.55 -11.34
N LYS A 93 18.61 -4.23 -10.53
CA LYS A 93 18.45 -3.87 -9.13
C LYS A 93 17.94 -2.44 -8.98
N VAL A 94 17.29 -2.17 -7.83
CA VAL A 94 16.89 -0.81 -7.43
C VAL A 94 18.10 0.11 -7.30
N TRP A 95 19.21 -0.43 -6.80
CA TRP A 95 20.48 0.28 -6.54
C TRP A 95 21.25 0.51 -7.84
N GLN A 96 20.75 1.44 -8.65
CA GLN A 96 21.29 1.82 -9.97
C GLN A 96 21.38 3.35 -10.08
N THR A 97 21.62 3.90 -11.29
CA THR A 97 21.56 5.35 -11.47
C THR A 97 20.22 5.92 -11.04
N GLY A 98 20.25 7.00 -10.28
CA GLY A 98 19.07 7.60 -9.67
C GLY A 98 18.04 8.17 -10.64
N SER A 99 18.40 8.33 -11.92
CA SER A 99 17.46 8.69 -13.00
C SER A 99 16.58 7.52 -13.46
N GLY A 100 17.02 6.26 -13.25
CA GLY A 100 16.38 5.06 -13.77
C GLY A 100 16.73 4.74 -15.23
N THR A 101 17.80 5.33 -15.78
CA THR A 101 18.17 5.20 -17.20
C THR A 101 18.45 3.75 -17.60
N GLN A 102 19.10 2.96 -16.74
CA GLN A 102 19.37 1.55 -17.06
C GLN A 102 18.08 0.75 -17.19
N THR A 103 17.11 0.97 -16.30
CA THR A 103 15.80 0.30 -16.39
C THR A 103 15.01 0.73 -17.63
N ASN A 104 15.02 2.01 -17.98
CA ASN A 104 14.41 2.48 -19.23
C ASN A 104 15.06 1.82 -20.44
N MET A 105 16.40 1.70 -20.46
CA MET A 105 17.12 1.03 -21.54
C MET A 105 16.86 -0.48 -21.56
N ASN A 106 16.73 -1.12 -20.39
CA ASN A 106 16.37 -2.54 -20.32
C ASN A 106 15.04 -2.79 -21.05
N VAL A 107 14.01 -1.99 -20.77
CA VAL A 107 12.73 -2.09 -21.47
C VAL A 107 12.89 -1.86 -22.99
N ASN A 108 13.66 -0.84 -23.39
CA ASN A 108 13.91 -0.56 -24.80
C ASN A 108 14.64 -1.70 -25.52
N GLU A 109 15.67 -2.28 -24.90
CA GLU A 109 16.45 -3.38 -25.44
C GLU A 109 15.62 -4.66 -25.56
N VAL A 110 14.81 -4.99 -24.56
CA VAL A 110 13.91 -6.16 -24.59
C VAL A 110 12.88 -6.01 -25.71
N ILE A 111 12.24 -4.85 -25.85
CA ILE A 111 11.28 -4.58 -26.95
C ILE A 111 11.98 -4.74 -28.31
N SER A 112 13.18 -4.19 -28.49
CA SER A 112 13.96 -4.30 -29.71
C SER A 112 14.28 -5.77 -30.06
N ASN A 113 14.71 -6.55 -29.08
CA ASN A 113 15.09 -7.94 -29.28
C ASN A 113 13.86 -8.87 -29.48
N ILE A 114 12.72 -8.62 -28.87
CA ILE A 114 11.46 -9.31 -29.20
C ILE A 114 11.09 -9.05 -30.67
N ALA A 115 11.18 -7.81 -31.13
CA ALA A 115 10.92 -7.47 -32.52
C ALA A 115 11.91 -8.15 -33.48
N ALA A 116 13.20 -8.28 -33.10
CA ALA A 116 14.20 -9.03 -33.85
C ALA A 116 13.83 -10.52 -33.99
N LEU A 117 13.41 -11.17 -32.90
CA LEU A 117 12.96 -12.57 -32.92
C LEU A 117 11.76 -12.76 -33.86
N LYS A 118 10.76 -11.87 -33.79
CA LYS A 118 9.57 -11.93 -34.66
C LYS A 118 9.87 -11.79 -36.15
N THR A 119 11.00 -11.19 -36.48
CA THR A 119 11.41 -10.95 -37.87
C THR A 119 12.58 -11.83 -38.31
N ASN A 120 12.97 -12.82 -37.52
CA ASN A 120 14.14 -13.67 -37.72
C ASN A 120 15.44 -12.87 -37.91
N SER A 121 15.56 -11.71 -37.23
CA SER A 121 16.76 -10.90 -37.16
C SER A 121 17.64 -11.36 -35.99
N GLU A 122 18.94 -11.09 -36.07
CA GLU A 122 19.89 -11.45 -35.01
C GLU A 122 19.66 -10.57 -33.77
N LEU A 123 19.67 -11.18 -32.55
CA LEU A 123 19.59 -10.46 -31.30
C LEU A 123 20.76 -9.48 -31.16
N GLY A 124 20.48 -8.27 -30.66
CA GLY A 124 21.48 -7.22 -30.52
C GLY A 124 21.86 -6.51 -31.84
N SER A 125 21.28 -6.90 -32.99
CA SER A 125 21.49 -6.23 -34.27
C SER A 125 20.83 -4.85 -34.37
N HIS A 126 19.92 -4.54 -33.45
CA HIS A 126 19.07 -3.36 -33.48
C HIS A 126 18.19 -3.24 -34.76
N GLN A 127 17.91 -4.39 -35.38
CA GLN A 127 17.07 -4.51 -36.58
C GLN A 127 15.88 -5.43 -36.32
N PRO A 128 14.68 -5.09 -36.80
CA PRO A 128 14.31 -3.87 -37.52
C PRO A 128 14.02 -2.66 -36.61
N ILE A 129 14.12 -2.82 -35.30
CA ILE A 129 13.80 -1.80 -34.29
C ILE A 129 15.06 -1.44 -33.50
N HIS A 130 15.41 -0.16 -33.48
CA HIS A 130 16.53 0.35 -32.69
C HIS A 130 16.04 0.81 -31.29
N PRO A 131 16.71 0.39 -30.17
CA PRO A 131 16.25 0.71 -28.79
C PRO A 131 16.13 2.21 -28.53
N ASN A 132 17.11 3.01 -29.00
CA ASN A 132 17.09 4.47 -28.81
C ASN A 132 16.30 5.21 -29.87
N ASP A 133 16.55 4.90 -31.17
CA ASP A 133 16.05 5.72 -32.28
C ASP A 133 14.58 5.47 -32.59
N ASP A 134 14.07 4.26 -32.26
CA ASP A 134 12.69 3.88 -32.50
C ASP A 134 11.89 3.76 -31.20
N VAL A 135 12.33 2.92 -30.23
CA VAL A 135 11.58 2.67 -28.99
C VAL A 135 11.56 3.90 -28.08
N ASN A 136 12.72 4.57 -27.93
CA ASN A 136 12.86 5.75 -27.06
C ASN A 136 12.60 7.08 -27.80
N LYS A 137 12.15 7.03 -29.05
CA LYS A 137 11.92 8.24 -29.85
C LYS A 137 10.99 9.23 -29.17
N SER A 138 11.33 10.53 -29.23
CA SER A 138 10.60 11.65 -28.63
C SER A 138 10.55 11.66 -27.07
N GLN A 139 11.38 10.85 -26.42
CA GLN A 139 11.38 10.63 -24.97
C GLN A 139 12.75 10.86 -24.34
N SER A 140 12.75 11.08 -23.04
CA SER A 140 13.92 10.94 -22.16
C SER A 140 13.54 10.06 -20.95
N THR A 141 14.51 9.39 -20.34
CA THR A 141 14.25 8.72 -19.05
C THR A 141 13.78 9.71 -17.99
N ASN A 142 14.20 10.97 -18.08
CA ASN A 142 13.88 11.99 -17.08
C ASN A 142 12.39 12.34 -17.03
N ASP A 143 11.64 12.16 -18.12
CA ASP A 143 10.20 12.34 -18.16
C ASP A 143 9.43 11.00 -18.10
N THR A 144 9.95 9.93 -18.73
CA THR A 144 9.24 8.64 -18.78
C THR A 144 9.29 7.86 -17.48
N PHE A 145 10.42 7.87 -16.75
CA PHE A 145 10.55 7.10 -15.53
C PHE A 145 9.66 7.64 -14.39
N PRO A 146 9.62 8.95 -14.08
CA PRO A 146 8.66 9.46 -13.11
C PRO A 146 7.21 9.30 -13.57
N ALA A 147 6.91 9.42 -14.86
CA ALA A 147 5.58 9.09 -15.38
C ALA A 147 5.20 7.63 -15.10
N ALA A 148 6.12 6.70 -15.32
CA ALA A 148 5.89 5.28 -15.04
C ALA A 148 5.63 5.01 -13.55
N ILE A 149 6.37 5.66 -12.64
CA ILE A 149 6.09 5.58 -11.20
C ILE A 149 4.68 6.07 -10.90
N GLN A 150 4.27 7.23 -11.42
CA GLN A 150 2.95 7.78 -11.20
C GLN A 150 1.85 6.84 -11.72
N ILE A 151 1.98 6.33 -12.95
CA ILE A 151 1.02 5.41 -13.56
C ILE A 151 0.93 4.12 -12.74
N SER A 152 2.06 3.51 -12.35
CA SER A 152 2.06 2.27 -11.56
C SER A 152 1.43 2.47 -10.19
N VAL A 153 1.76 3.55 -9.49
CA VAL A 153 1.19 3.87 -8.16
C VAL A 153 -0.32 4.08 -8.24
N VAL A 154 -0.80 4.85 -9.21
CA VAL A 154 -2.25 5.08 -9.40
C VAL A 154 -2.96 3.77 -9.72
N ASN A 155 -2.42 2.95 -10.63
CA ASN A 155 -2.99 1.65 -10.98
C ASN A 155 -3.10 0.73 -9.76
N GLU A 156 -2.00 0.57 -9.00
CA GLU A 156 -1.97 -0.31 -7.83
C GLU A 156 -2.92 0.15 -6.74
N ILE A 157 -3.03 1.44 -6.50
CA ILE A 157 -3.98 1.96 -5.51
C ILE A 157 -5.42 1.74 -5.95
N ILE A 158 -5.78 2.14 -7.17
CA ILE A 158 -7.19 2.09 -7.63
C ILE A 158 -7.66 0.66 -7.87
N LYS A 159 -6.81 -0.19 -8.48
CA LYS A 159 -7.23 -1.54 -8.88
C LYS A 159 -7.03 -2.60 -7.80
N ASN A 160 -6.12 -2.36 -6.86
CA ASN A 160 -5.73 -3.37 -5.87
C ASN A 160 -5.97 -2.91 -4.43
N LEU A 161 -5.34 -1.82 -3.96
CA LEU A 161 -5.39 -1.44 -2.55
C LEU A 161 -6.79 -0.98 -2.12
N VAL A 162 -7.43 -0.08 -2.86
CA VAL A 162 -8.76 0.47 -2.54
C VAL A 162 -9.82 -0.64 -2.44
N PRO A 163 -9.95 -1.57 -3.41
CA PRO A 163 -10.87 -2.69 -3.27
C PRO A 163 -10.60 -3.54 -2.01
N THR A 164 -9.33 -3.80 -1.70
CA THR A 164 -8.94 -4.60 -0.52
C THR A 164 -9.33 -3.91 0.80
N ILE A 165 -9.15 -2.58 0.90
CA ILE A 165 -9.60 -1.80 2.07
C ILE A 165 -11.12 -1.89 2.20
N ARG A 166 -11.85 -1.72 1.09
CA ARG A 166 -13.32 -1.78 1.07
C ARG A 166 -13.87 -3.13 1.51
N GLU A 167 -13.25 -4.22 1.08
CA GLU A 167 -13.62 -5.55 1.54
C GLU A 167 -13.48 -5.70 3.06
N LEU A 168 -12.37 -5.20 3.63
CA LEU A 168 -12.17 -5.23 5.08
C LEU A 168 -13.20 -4.35 5.81
N THR A 169 -13.45 -3.13 5.33
CA THR A 169 -14.43 -2.22 5.96
C THR A 169 -15.85 -2.77 5.88
N GLN A 170 -16.25 -3.40 4.78
CA GLN A 170 -17.57 -4.04 4.66
C GLN A 170 -17.79 -5.15 5.69
N ILE A 171 -16.78 -5.97 5.97
CA ILE A 171 -16.89 -7.01 7.01
C ILE A 171 -16.93 -6.38 8.41
N LEU A 172 -16.16 -5.33 8.66
CA LEU A 172 -16.22 -4.60 9.94
C LEU A 172 -17.58 -3.93 10.14
N ASP A 173 -18.13 -3.28 9.11
CA ASP A 173 -19.46 -2.68 9.16
C ASP A 173 -20.55 -3.73 9.45
N LYS A 174 -20.46 -4.89 8.80
CA LYS A 174 -21.37 -6.01 9.07
C LYS A 174 -21.29 -6.49 10.51
N LYS A 175 -20.08 -6.70 11.05
CA LYS A 175 -19.88 -7.08 12.46
C LYS A 175 -20.31 -5.99 13.42
N SER A 176 -20.12 -4.72 13.09
CA SER A 176 -20.61 -3.60 13.86
C SER A 176 -22.15 -3.64 14.01
N GLU A 177 -22.87 -3.90 12.94
CA GLU A 177 -24.34 -4.04 12.98
C GLU A 177 -24.79 -5.32 13.71
N GLU A 178 -24.11 -6.45 13.49
CA GLU A 178 -24.40 -7.71 14.20
C GLU A 178 -24.20 -7.61 15.71
N TRP A 179 -23.24 -6.79 16.17
CA TRP A 179 -22.86 -6.69 17.57
C TRP A 179 -23.30 -5.34 18.22
N LYS A 180 -24.22 -4.63 17.58
CA LYS A 180 -24.69 -3.31 18.02
C LYS A 180 -25.34 -3.30 19.40
N ASP A 181 -25.94 -4.42 19.82
CA ASP A 181 -26.63 -4.58 21.09
C ASP A 181 -25.77 -5.30 22.16
N LEU A 182 -24.52 -5.65 21.85
CA LEU A 182 -23.61 -6.32 22.76
C LEU A 182 -22.87 -5.28 23.63
N ILE A 183 -23.37 -5.07 24.85
CA ILE A 183 -22.79 -4.11 25.78
C ILE A 183 -21.50 -4.67 26.41
N LYS A 184 -20.48 -3.87 26.49
CA LYS A 184 -19.21 -4.15 27.15
C LYS A 184 -18.70 -2.94 27.91
N ILE A 185 -17.69 -3.15 28.77
CA ILE A 185 -17.00 -2.03 29.39
C ILE A 185 -16.03 -1.38 28.41
N GLY A 186 -16.08 -0.05 28.30
CA GLY A 186 -15.05 0.73 27.63
C GLY A 186 -13.78 0.85 28.46
N ARG A 187 -12.65 1.13 27.81
CA ARG A 187 -11.36 1.31 28.50
C ARG A 187 -10.62 2.52 27.95
N THR A 188 -10.12 3.34 28.86
CA THR A 188 -9.18 4.42 28.56
C THR A 188 -7.97 4.26 29.48
N HIS A 189 -6.75 4.52 28.99
CA HIS A 189 -5.51 4.27 29.76
C HIS A 189 -5.37 2.83 30.26
N PHE A 190 -5.96 1.84 29.59
CA PHE A 190 -6.12 0.45 30.04
C PHE A 190 -6.91 0.28 31.37
N GLN A 191 -7.60 1.33 31.81
CA GLN A 191 -8.48 1.29 32.96
C GLN A 191 -9.94 1.22 32.51
N ASP A 192 -10.80 0.67 33.37
CA ASP A 192 -12.24 0.62 33.14
C ASP A 192 -12.80 2.04 32.97
N ALA A 193 -13.67 2.21 31.99
CA ALA A 193 -14.39 3.43 31.73
C ALA A 193 -15.91 3.15 31.69
N VAL A 194 -16.68 4.01 31.03
CA VAL A 194 -18.12 3.84 30.87
C VAL A 194 -18.44 2.75 29.82
N PRO A 195 -19.65 2.14 29.86
CA PRO A 195 -20.08 1.18 28.86
C PRO A 195 -20.18 1.77 27.45
N LEU A 196 -20.01 0.90 26.48
CA LEU A 196 -20.35 1.09 25.07
C LEU A 196 -20.80 -0.24 24.49
N THR A 197 -21.30 -0.26 23.26
CA THR A 197 -21.53 -1.54 22.58
C THR A 197 -20.28 -1.99 21.81
N PHE A 198 -20.13 -3.30 21.60
CA PHE A 198 -19.03 -3.82 20.79
C PHE A 198 -19.16 -3.37 19.32
N GLY A 199 -20.41 -3.23 18.84
CA GLY A 199 -20.67 -2.63 17.53
C GLY A 199 -20.12 -1.22 17.41
N GLN A 200 -20.30 -0.36 18.43
CA GLN A 200 -19.73 1.00 18.45
C GLN A 200 -18.19 0.98 18.42
N GLU A 201 -17.55 0.08 19.15
CA GLU A 201 -16.08 -0.05 19.13
C GLU A 201 -15.58 -0.43 17.73
N ILE A 202 -16.22 -1.42 17.07
CA ILE A 202 -15.85 -1.84 15.71
C ILE A 202 -16.17 -0.78 14.66
N SER A 203 -17.25 -0.03 14.82
CA SER A 203 -17.58 1.08 13.91
C SER A 203 -16.45 2.11 13.85
N GLY A 204 -15.78 2.36 14.98
CA GLY A 204 -14.62 3.23 15.04
C GLY A 204 -13.43 2.70 14.22
N TRP A 205 -13.20 1.38 14.19
CA TRP A 205 -12.17 0.78 13.33
C TRP A 205 -12.50 0.93 11.86
N SER A 206 -13.75 0.66 11.48
CA SER A 206 -14.22 0.80 10.10
C SER A 206 -14.08 2.23 9.62
N GLU A 207 -14.49 3.21 10.42
CA GLU A 207 -14.43 4.63 10.04
C GLU A 207 -12.98 5.10 9.85
N GLN A 208 -12.05 4.71 10.73
CA GLN A 208 -10.63 5.03 10.55
C GLN A 208 -10.06 4.53 9.21
N LEU A 209 -10.50 3.36 8.73
CA LEU A 209 -10.06 2.82 7.44
C LEU A 209 -10.71 3.55 6.26
N LYS A 210 -11.98 3.95 6.37
CA LYS A 210 -12.69 4.76 5.35
C LYS A 210 -12.06 6.15 5.21
N ASP A 211 -11.72 6.79 6.33
CA ASP A 211 -11.02 8.07 6.33
C ASP A 211 -9.66 7.97 5.66
N ALA A 212 -8.89 6.90 5.96
CA ALA A 212 -7.60 6.67 5.33
C ALA A 212 -7.74 6.37 3.82
N GLU A 213 -8.72 5.58 3.40
CA GLU A 213 -9.03 5.34 1.99
C GLU A 213 -9.33 6.64 1.26
N ASN A 214 -10.22 7.47 1.81
CA ASN A 214 -10.60 8.75 1.21
C ASN A 214 -9.38 9.68 1.07
N ALA A 215 -8.53 9.77 2.10
CA ALA A 215 -7.32 10.58 2.06
C ALA A 215 -6.33 10.09 0.99
N ILE A 216 -6.17 8.77 0.83
CA ILE A 216 -5.34 8.17 -0.24
C ILE A 216 -5.92 8.55 -1.60
N ILE A 217 -7.23 8.36 -1.84
CA ILE A 217 -7.87 8.69 -3.11
C ILE A 217 -7.70 10.18 -3.45
N MET A 218 -7.91 11.06 -2.49
CA MET A 218 -7.72 12.51 -2.69
C MET A 218 -6.28 12.87 -3.04
N SER A 219 -5.31 12.18 -2.46
CA SER A 219 -3.88 12.43 -2.74
C SER A 219 -3.46 12.03 -4.16
N LEU A 220 -4.22 11.17 -4.85
CA LEU A 220 -3.94 10.77 -6.23
C LEU A 220 -4.18 11.89 -7.26
N ASN A 221 -4.98 12.91 -6.94
CA ASN A 221 -5.38 13.93 -7.92
C ASN A 221 -4.21 14.55 -8.67
N GLU A 222 -3.09 14.76 -7.99
CA GLU A 222 -1.90 15.35 -8.61
C GLU A 222 -1.04 14.31 -9.35
N LEU A 223 -1.18 13.00 -9.08
CA LEU A 223 -0.46 11.94 -9.79
C LEU A 223 -1.00 11.68 -11.20
N TYR A 224 -2.21 12.11 -11.50
CA TYR A 224 -2.78 12.01 -12.86
C TYR A 224 -2.11 12.97 -13.85
N PHE A 225 -1.31 13.96 -13.40
CA PHE A 225 -0.57 14.87 -14.27
C PHE A 225 0.83 14.33 -14.54
N LEU A 226 1.07 13.89 -15.79
CA LEU A 226 2.31 13.23 -16.20
C LEU A 226 3.33 14.22 -16.77
N PRO A 227 4.65 14.01 -16.52
CA PRO A 227 5.73 14.85 -17.08
C PRO A 227 6.07 14.56 -18.55
N LEU A 228 5.35 13.62 -19.21
CA LEU A 228 5.65 13.19 -20.58
C LEU A 228 5.76 14.38 -21.53
N GLY A 229 6.75 14.33 -22.39
CA GLY A 229 7.11 15.41 -23.31
C GLY A 229 8.00 16.49 -22.72
N GLY A 230 8.36 16.42 -21.41
CA GLY A 230 9.35 17.30 -20.80
C GLY A 230 10.79 17.01 -21.24
N THR A 231 11.05 15.80 -21.65
CA THR A 231 12.35 15.26 -22.09
C THR A 231 13.45 15.46 -21.07
N ALA A 232 14.59 16.08 -21.44
CA ALA A 232 15.79 16.12 -20.62
C ALA A 232 15.64 16.91 -19.30
N VAL A 233 15.08 18.14 -19.38
CA VAL A 233 15.01 19.09 -18.26
C VAL A 233 13.67 19.83 -18.15
N GLY A 234 12.66 19.41 -18.89
CA GLY A 234 11.32 20.02 -18.87
C GLY A 234 11.02 20.94 -20.07
N THR A 235 12.00 21.25 -20.91
CA THR A 235 11.87 22.14 -22.08
C THR A 235 11.24 21.47 -23.29
N GLY A 236 11.17 20.12 -23.32
CA GLY A 236 10.62 19.38 -24.45
C GLY A 236 11.53 19.32 -25.68
N ILE A 237 12.87 19.42 -25.49
CA ILE A 237 13.80 19.30 -26.61
C ILE A 237 13.59 17.98 -27.37
N ASN A 238 13.52 18.02 -28.70
CA ASN A 238 13.28 16.87 -29.58
C ASN A 238 11.92 16.17 -29.35
N CYS A 239 11.00 16.75 -28.59
CA CYS A 239 9.64 16.27 -28.46
C CYS A 239 8.73 17.03 -29.46
N PRO A 240 8.13 16.35 -30.44
CA PRO A 240 7.28 17.02 -31.43
C PRO A 240 5.95 17.47 -30.81
N LYS A 241 5.38 18.51 -31.37
CA LYS A 241 4.08 19.01 -30.96
C LYS A 241 3.00 17.92 -31.16
N GLY A 242 2.18 17.68 -30.15
CA GLY A 242 1.13 16.66 -30.15
C GLY A 242 1.55 15.31 -29.58
N PHE A 243 2.85 15.04 -29.42
CA PHE A 243 3.34 13.75 -28.88
C PHE A 243 2.82 13.46 -27.46
N CYS A 244 2.88 14.45 -26.59
CA CYS A 244 2.45 14.32 -25.21
C CYS A 244 0.95 13.99 -25.13
N GLU A 245 0.13 14.72 -25.85
CA GLU A 245 -1.32 14.59 -25.88
C GLU A 245 -1.74 13.21 -26.43
N GLU A 246 -1.15 12.77 -27.54
CA GLU A 246 -1.40 11.46 -28.15
C GLU A 246 -0.96 10.30 -27.23
N SER A 247 0.22 10.42 -26.62
CA SER A 247 0.74 9.39 -25.71
C SER A 247 -0.12 9.26 -24.45
N ILE A 248 -0.51 10.38 -23.84
CA ILE A 248 -1.36 10.38 -22.63
C ILE A 248 -2.75 9.84 -22.93
N LYS A 249 -3.31 10.16 -24.09
CA LYS A 249 -4.58 9.60 -24.54
C LYS A 249 -4.50 8.06 -24.63
N SER A 250 -3.48 7.54 -25.31
CA SER A 250 -3.29 6.09 -25.42
C SER A 250 -3.11 5.40 -24.04
N ILE A 251 -2.35 6.01 -23.11
CA ILE A 251 -2.18 5.51 -21.74
C ILE A 251 -3.53 5.51 -21.00
N SER A 252 -4.33 6.57 -21.14
CA SER A 252 -5.64 6.68 -20.51
C SER A 252 -6.61 5.62 -21.03
N ASP A 253 -6.62 5.39 -22.35
CA ASP A 253 -7.46 4.37 -22.99
C ASP A 253 -7.07 2.95 -22.52
N ASP A 254 -5.78 2.64 -22.47
CA ASP A 254 -5.27 1.31 -22.04
C ASP A 254 -5.50 1.04 -20.54
N THR A 255 -5.49 2.06 -19.69
CA THR A 255 -5.61 1.91 -18.23
C THR A 255 -7.03 2.06 -17.70
N ASN A 256 -7.94 2.66 -18.48
CA ASN A 256 -9.23 3.20 -18.02
C ASN A 256 -9.09 4.25 -16.91
N LEU A 257 -7.99 5.02 -16.92
CA LEU A 257 -7.72 6.09 -15.95
C LEU A 257 -7.42 7.38 -16.72
N MET A 258 -7.97 8.50 -16.25
CA MET A 258 -7.83 9.80 -16.94
C MET A 258 -6.52 10.48 -16.52
N PHE A 259 -5.47 10.31 -17.33
CA PHE A 259 -4.22 11.05 -17.18
C PHE A 259 -4.22 12.36 -17.96
N TYR A 260 -3.39 13.31 -17.52
CA TYR A 260 -3.32 14.66 -18.07
C TYR A 260 -1.84 15.07 -18.23
N LYS A 261 -1.62 16.03 -19.13
CA LYS A 261 -0.31 16.68 -19.27
C LYS A 261 -0.02 17.56 -18.05
N SER A 262 1.20 17.48 -17.52
CA SER A 262 1.63 18.37 -16.45
C SER A 262 1.55 19.83 -16.83
N LYS A 263 1.11 20.68 -15.91
CA LYS A 263 1.11 22.14 -16.07
C LYS A 263 2.51 22.73 -16.05
N ASN A 264 3.45 22.07 -15.38
CA ASN A 264 4.84 22.53 -15.23
C ASN A 264 5.77 21.32 -15.15
N ASN A 265 6.43 21.02 -16.28
CA ASN A 265 7.36 19.90 -16.34
C ASN A 265 8.64 20.14 -15.52
N PHE A 266 9.05 21.38 -15.28
CA PHE A 266 10.25 21.71 -14.48
C PHE A 266 10.05 21.28 -13.02
N SER A 267 8.88 21.55 -12.45
CA SER A 267 8.54 21.14 -11.08
C SER A 267 8.47 19.63 -10.94
N ILE A 268 7.68 18.96 -11.79
CA ILE A 268 7.37 17.52 -11.63
C ILE A 268 8.56 16.60 -11.95
N MET A 269 9.56 17.09 -12.70
CA MET A 269 10.78 16.33 -13.02
C MET A 269 11.89 16.55 -11.97
N ALA A 270 11.91 17.72 -11.33
CA ALA A 270 12.92 18.06 -10.34
C ALA A 270 12.56 17.60 -8.92
N SER A 271 11.27 17.37 -8.64
CA SER A 271 10.74 16.96 -7.33
C SER A 271 9.65 15.91 -7.48
N HIS A 272 9.50 15.07 -6.46
CA HIS A 272 8.47 14.02 -6.39
C HIS A 272 7.53 14.20 -5.20
N ASP A 273 7.25 15.46 -4.81
CA ASP A 273 6.39 15.83 -3.68
C ASP A 273 5.03 15.13 -3.71
N ARG A 274 4.47 14.95 -4.90
CA ARG A 274 3.19 14.27 -5.12
C ARG A 274 3.23 12.79 -4.72
N LEU A 275 4.34 12.11 -5.04
CA LEU A 275 4.58 10.71 -4.64
C LEU A 275 4.82 10.62 -3.12
N ALA A 276 5.59 11.55 -2.54
CA ALA A 276 5.80 11.62 -1.10
C ALA A 276 4.49 11.89 -0.35
N GLN A 277 3.61 12.75 -0.88
CA GLN A 277 2.28 12.98 -0.31
C GLN A 277 1.43 11.70 -0.29
N VAL A 278 1.39 10.96 -1.39
CA VAL A 278 0.67 9.66 -1.44
C VAL A 278 1.26 8.68 -0.42
N MET A 279 2.59 8.58 -0.35
CA MET A 279 3.24 7.69 0.62
C MET A 279 2.95 8.07 2.07
N SER A 280 2.79 9.36 2.36
CA SER A 280 2.37 9.83 3.69
C SER A 280 0.94 9.39 4.04
N GLN A 281 0.01 9.36 3.07
CA GLN A 281 -1.33 8.82 3.30
C GLN A 281 -1.32 7.29 3.48
N ILE A 282 -0.48 6.58 2.75
CA ILE A 282 -0.25 5.13 2.93
C ILE A 282 0.27 4.85 4.36
N LYS A 283 1.16 5.67 4.90
CA LYS A 283 1.61 5.58 6.29
C LYS A 283 0.47 5.79 7.29
N ILE A 284 -0.46 6.72 7.03
CA ILE A 284 -1.63 6.94 7.90
C ILE A 284 -2.52 5.69 7.93
N LEU A 285 -2.78 5.07 6.78
CA LEU A 285 -3.48 3.78 6.72
C LEU A 285 -2.76 2.70 7.55
N ALA A 286 -1.44 2.59 7.41
CA ALA A 286 -0.64 1.66 8.21
C ALA A 286 -0.77 1.94 9.71
N GLY A 287 -0.83 3.21 10.11
CA GLY A 287 -1.08 3.61 11.51
C GLY A 287 -2.44 3.17 12.03
N ALA A 288 -3.51 3.34 11.25
CA ALA A 288 -4.85 2.88 11.60
C ALA A 288 -4.91 1.35 11.75
N LEU A 289 -4.34 0.62 10.79
CA LEU A 289 -4.25 -0.85 10.83
C LEU A 289 -3.43 -1.34 12.05
N PHE A 290 -2.34 -0.66 12.37
CA PHE A 290 -1.50 -0.98 13.53
C PHE A 290 -2.29 -0.82 14.84
N LYS A 291 -3.08 0.25 14.97
CA LYS A 291 -3.96 0.50 16.13
C LYS A 291 -5.02 -0.59 16.25
N ILE A 292 -5.74 -0.91 15.17
CA ILE A 292 -6.76 -1.97 15.14
C ILE A 292 -6.15 -3.32 15.54
N SER A 293 -4.98 -3.65 15.00
CA SER A 293 -4.24 -4.86 15.36
C SER A 293 -3.93 -4.94 16.86
N ASN A 294 -3.53 -3.83 17.48
CA ASN A 294 -3.24 -3.78 18.92
C ASN A 294 -4.52 -3.95 19.75
N ASP A 295 -5.62 -3.33 19.37
CA ASP A 295 -6.90 -3.49 20.06
C ASP A 295 -7.33 -4.97 20.04
N ILE A 296 -7.28 -5.61 18.88
CA ILE A 296 -7.63 -7.03 18.74
C ILE A 296 -6.73 -7.92 19.61
N LYS A 297 -5.41 -7.66 19.63
CA LYS A 297 -4.47 -8.41 20.53
C LYS A 297 -4.85 -8.29 21.99
N ILE A 298 -5.22 -7.08 22.43
CA ILE A 298 -5.61 -6.81 23.81
C ILE A 298 -6.96 -7.46 24.12
N LEU A 299 -7.97 -7.27 23.28
CA LEU A 299 -9.31 -7.83 23.46
C LEU A 299 -9.33 -9.36 23.41
N SER A 300 -8.42 -10.00 22.66
CA SER A 300 -8.30 -11.47 22.57
C SER A 300 -7.32 -12.08 23.58
N SER A 301 -6.70 -11.27 24.43
CA SER A 301 -5.70 -11.74 25.40
C SER A 301 -6.28 -12.69 26.44
N GLY A 302 -5.54 -13.75 26.78
CA GLY A 302 -5.95 -14.71 27.80
C GLY A 302 -5.67 -16.16 27.39
N PRO A 303 -6.63 -17.10 27.53
CA PRO A 303 -8.11 -16.94 27.72
C PRO A 303 -8.58 -16.71 29.18
N ARG A 304 -7.78 -17.01 30.20
CA ARG A 304 -8.22 -16.89 31.61
C ARG A 304 -7.65 -15.68 32.34
N SER A 305 -6.41 -15.32 32.05
CA SER A 305 -5.65 -14.26 32.73
C SER A 305 -5.60 -12.94 31.94
N GLY A 306 -6.44 -12.78 30.94
CA GLY A 306 -6.55 -11.58 30.11
C GLY A 306 -7.98 -11.09 29.95
N ILE A 307 -8.17 -10.12 29.05
CA ILE A 307 -9.48 -9.48 28.79
C ILE A 307 -10.43 -10.50 28.16
N TYR A 308 -10.01 -11.16 27.10
CA TYR A 308 -10.72 -12.22 26.39
C TYR A 308 -12.18 -11.92 26.04
N GLU A 309 -12.47 -10.68 25.65
CA GLU A 309 -13.78 -10.26 25.15
C GLU A 309 -13.99 -10.59 23.67
N LEU A 310 -12.87 -10.87 22.95
CA LEU A 310 -12.84 -11.28 21.56
C LEU A 310 -12.19 -12.65 21.41
N ILE A 311 -12.84 -13.54 20.67
CA ILE A 311 -12.31 -14.84 20.29
C ILE A 311 -11.80 -14.74 18.87
N ILE A 312 -10.56 -15.18 18.61
CA ILE A 312 -9.93 -15.16 17.29
C ILE A 312 -9.74 -16.58 16.77
N PRO A 313 -9.76 -16.78 15.43
CA PRO A 313 -9.52 -18.07 14.81
C PRO A 313 -8.12 -18.63 15.14
N GLN A 314 -8.05 -19.95 15.30
CA GLN A 314 -6.78 -20.66 15.39
C GLN A 314 -6.35 -21.08 13.98
N ASN A 315 -5.27 -20.47 13.47
CA ASN A 315 -4.76 -20.75 12.13
C ASN A 315 -3.59 -21.75 12.12
N GLU A 316 -2.84 -21.84 13.22
CA GLU A 316 -1.69 -22.72 13.40
C GLU A 316 -1.51 -23.12 14.87
N PRO A 317 -0.67 -24.14 15.18
CA PRO A 317 -0.28 -24.43 16.56
C PRO A 317 0.47 -23.25 17.19
N GLY A 318 -0.10 -22.65 18.24
CA GLY A 318 0.40 -21.43 18.86
C GLY A 318 1.68 -21.59 19.71
N SER A 319 2.06 -22.83 20.04
CA SER A 319 3.25 -23.12 20.85
C SER A 319 3.68 -24.57 20.71
N SER A 320 4.99 -24.80 20.68
CA SER A 320 5.57 -26.15 20.66
C SER A 320 5.51 -26.86 22.02
N ILE A 321 5.30 -26.11 23.13
CA ILE A 321 5.33 -26.65 24.50
C ILE A 321 4.07 -26.38 25.32
N MET A 322 3.13 -25.57 24.82
CA MET A 322 1.87 -25.21 25.48
C MET A 322 0.69 -25.58 24.56
N PRO A 323 0.17 -26.83 24.63
CA PRO A 323 -0.95 -27.25 23.80
C PRO A 323 -2.19 -26.38 23.99
N GLY A 324 -2.86 -26.01 22.90
CA GLY A 324 -4.08 -25.21 22.95
C GLY A 324 -3.87 -23.70 23.10
N LYS A 325 -2.61 -23.21 23.09
CA LYS A 325 -2.32 -21.77 23.06
C LYS A 325 -2.66 -21.20 21.67
N VAL A 326 -3.51 -20.20 21.61
CA VAL A 326 -3.85 -19.45 20.40
C VAL A 326 -3.18 -18.08 20.46
N ASN A 327 -2.33 -17.78 19.47
CA ASN A 327 -1.65 -16.49 19.38
C ASN A 327 -2.34 -15.61 18.31
N PRO A 328 -2.33 -14.30 18.46
CA PRO A 328 -2.88 -13.36 17.48
C PRO A 328 -1.88 -13.10 16.32
N THR A 329 -1.43 -14.17 15.66
CA THR A 329 -0.31 -14.15 14.69
C THR A 329 -0.60 -13.28 13.47
N GLN A 330 -1.85 -13.18 13.03
CA GLN A 330 -2.24 -12.28 11.95
C GLN A 330 -2.10 -10.80 12.35
N CYS A 331 -2.37 -10.49 13.61
CA CYS A 331 -2.11 -9.16 14.16
C CYS A 331 -0.60 -8.85 14.23
N GLU A 332 0.22 -9.84 14.54
CA GLU A 332 1.67 -9.68 14.59
C GLU A 332 2.25 -9.42 13.20
N ALA A 333 1.84 -10.22 12.21
CA ALA A 333 2.24 -10.02 10.82
C ALA A 333 1.82 -8.63 10.29
N LEU A 334 0.56 -8.23 10.53
CA LEU A 334 0.06 -6.91 10.18
C LEU A 334 0.89 -5.79 10.82
N SER A 335 1.19 -5.93 12.12
CA SER A 335 1.99 -4.94 12.86
C SER A 335 3.41 -4.79 12.28
N MET A 336 4.06 -5.90 11.89
CA MET A 336 5.39 -5.87 11.28
C MET A 336 5.36 -5.17 9.90
N VAL A 337 4.37 -5.45 9.07
CA VAL A 337 4.19 -4.77 7.78
C VAL A 337 3.97 -3.27 7.99
N CYS A 338 3.11 -2.87 8.92
CA CYS A 338 2.87 -1.46 9.23
C CYS A 338 4.16 -0.74 9.67
N ALA A 339 4.95 -1.36 10.52
CA ALA A 339 6.24 -0.81 10.96
C ALA A 339 7.22 -0.63 9.79
N GLN A 340 7.30 -1.62 8.88
CA GLN A 340 8.14 -1.55 7.68
C GLN A 340 7.72 -0.39 6.76
N ILE A 341 6.42 -0.18 6.57
CA ILE A 341 5.88 0.92 5.75
C ILE A 341 6.25 2.29 6.33
N MET A 342 6.24 2.44 7.66
CA MET A 342 6.71 3.68 8.30
C MET A 342 8.18 3.96 7.98
N GLY A 343 9.03 2.92 7.93
CA GLY A 343 10.43 3.03 7.51
C GLY A 343 10.56 3.40 6.01
N PHE A 344 9.75 2.81 5.15
CA PHE A 344 9.73 3.13 3.72
C PHE A 344 9.27 4.58 3.46
N GLU A 345 8.27 5.06 4.21
CA GLU A 345 7.83 6.45 4.09
C GLU A 345 8.94 7.43 4.45
N TYR A 346 9.69 7.16 5.51
CA TYR A 346 10.85 7.98 5.86
C TYR A 346 11.89 8.01 4.75
N ALA A 347 12.19 6.87 4.13
CA ALA A 347 13.11 6.79 3.00
C ALA A 347 12.60 7.59 1.78
N VAL A 348 11.29 7.53 1.47
CA VAL A 348 10.67 8.32 0.40
C VAL A 348 10.74 9.82 0.69
N SER A 349 10.45 10.24 1.91
CA SER A 349 10.53 11.64 2.33
C SER A 349 11.94 12.20 2.21
N MET A 350 12.96 11.45 2.65
CA MET A 350 14.38 11.81 2.50
C MET A 350 14.79 11.89 1.02
N ALA A 351 14.44 10.87 0.25
CA ALA A 351 14.74 10.80 -1.17
C ALA A 351 14.10 11.96 -1.95
N ASN A 352 12.85 12.30 -1.63
CA ASN A 352 12.17 13.45 -2.24
C ASN A 352 12.88 14.77 -1.94
N SER A 353 13.33 14.97 -0.70
CA SER A 353 14.02 16.20 -0.26
C SER A 353 15.42 16.38 -0.88
N SER A 354 15.96 15.31 -1.49
CA SER A 354 17.36 15.26 -1.95
C SER A 354 17.54 15.61 -3.43
N GLY A 355 16.50 16.11 -4.13
CA GLY A 355 16.60 16.53 -5.52
C GLY A 355 17.60 17.69 -5.72
N THR A 356 18.33 17.66 -6.84
CA THR A 356 19.34 18.66 -7.18
C THR A 356 19.05 19.31 -8.53
N LEU A 357 18.90 20.64 -8.56
CA LEU A 357 18.63 21.42 -9.76
C LEU A 357 17.39 20.88 -10.53
N GLN A 358 17.57 20.43 -11.76
CA GLN A 358 16.49 20.03 -12.66
C GLN A 358 16.05 18.56 -12.53
N MET A 359 16.65 17.79 -11.62
CA MET A 359 16.34 16.37 -11.49
C MET A 359 16.48 15.87 -10.05
N ASN A 360 15.53 15.05 -9.62
CA ASN A 360 15.70 14.20 -8.44
C ASN A 360 16.32 12.86 -8.86
N GLU A 361 17.39 12.45 -8.20
CA GLU A 361 18.19 11.27 -8.54
C GLU A 361 17.89 10.04 -7.66
N TYR A 362 16.71 10.00 -7.05
CA TYR A 362 16.27 8.90 -6.17
C TYR A 362 15.04 8.16 -6.69
N LYS A 363 14.73 8.31 -7.98
CA LYS A 363 13.50 7.76 -8.58
C LYS A 363 13.33 6.25 -8.39
N PRO A 364 14.38 5.38 -8.62
CA PRO A 364 14.23 3.95 -8.40
C PRO A 364 13.89 3.61 -6.96
N LEU A 365 14.51 4.27 -5.98
CA LEU A 365 14.23 4.09 -4.55
C LEU A 365 12.80 4.51 -4.18
N ILE A 366 12.34 5.66 -4.69
CA ILE A 366 10.98 6.16 -4.45
C ILE A 366 9.95 5.17 -5.01
N GLY A 367 10.10 4.78 -6.27
CA GLY A 367 9.21 3.82 -6.92
C GLY A 367 9.17 2.47 -6.19
N PHE A 368 10.32 1.93 -5.84
CA PHE A 368 10.44 0.67 -5.10
C PHE A 368 9.73 0.72 -3.74
N ASN A 369 10.00 1.73 -2.92
CA ASN A 369 9.41 1.81 -1.59
C ASN A 369 7.89 1.96 -1.63
N ILE A 370 7.34 2.77 -2.54
CA ILE A 370 5.89 2.95 -2.67
C ILE A 370 5.23 1.66 -3.18
N LEU A 371 5.71 1.09 -4.29
CA LEU A 371 5.10 -0.10 -4.87
C LEU A 371 5.20 -1.33 -3.96
N THR A 372 6.35 -1.49 -3.27
CA THR A 372 6.51 -2.54 -2.26
C THR A 372 5.54 -2.35 -1.10
N SER A 373 5.33 -1.11 -0.64
CA SER A 373 4.36 -0.81 0.41
C SER A 373 2.94 -1.16 -0.01
N LEU A 374 2.54 -0.80 -1.24
CA LEU A 374 1.21 -1.12 -1.77
C LEU A 374 0.97 -2.64 -1.84
N LYS A 375 1.95 -3.39 -2.34
CA LYS A 375 1.90 -4.85 -2.43
C LYS A 375 1.83 -5.52 -1.05
N LEU A 376 2.63 -5.07 -0.10
CA LEU A 376 2.61 -5.58 1.28
C LEU A 376 1.27 -5.29 1.96
N LEU A 377 0.75 -4.06 1.83
CA LEU A 377 -0.55 -3.69 2.41
C LEU A 377 -1.69 -4.50 1.81
N LYS A 378 -1.78 -4.56 0.48
CA LYS A 378 -2.80 -5.38 -0.19
C LYS A 378 -2.80 -6.80 0.35
N ASN A 379 -1.65 -7.45 0.38
CA ASN A 379 -1.54 -8.84 0.80
C ASN A 379 -1.85 -9.05 2.28
N VAL A 380 -1.34 -8.17 3.16
CA VAL A 380 -1.55 -8.33 4.60
C VAL A 380 -2.98 -7.98 5.02
N ILE A 381 -3.63 -6.99 4.40
CA ILE A 381 -5.04 -6.64 4.67
C ILE A 381 -5.96 -7.78 4.26
N GLU A 382 -5.76 -8.34 3.06
CA GLU A 382 -6.51 -9.49 2.57
C GLU A 382 -6.35 -10.71 3.51
N ASN A 383 -5.11 -11.01 3.88
CA ASN A 383 -4.81 -12.12 4.78
C ASN A 383 -5.40 -11.91 6.18
N PHE A 384 -5.28 -10.69 6.73
CA PHE A 384 -5.86 -10.30 8.01
C PHE A 384 -7.38 -10.42 8.01
N ARG A 385 -8.05 -9.97 6.93
CA ARG A 385 -9.49 -10.13 6.75
C ARG A 385 -9.89 -11.61 6.77
N ILE A 386 -9.33 -12.41 5.86
CA ILE A 386 -9.73 -13.81 5.65
C ILE A 386 -9.38 -14.69 6.86
N LYS A 387 -8.19 -14.51 7.44
CA LYS A 387 -7.66 -15.41 8.46
C LYS A 387 -8.00 -14.99 9.89
N LEU A 388 -8.47 -13.76 10.09
CA LEU A 388 -8.80 -13.27 11.43
C LEU A 388 -10.18 -12.62 11.47
N VAL A 389 -10.41 -11.51 10.73
CA VAL A 389 -11.62 -10.69 10.92
C VAL A 389 -12.89 -11.44 10.57
N ASP A 390 -12.89 -12.22 9.48
CA ASP A 390 -14.06 -13.01 9.07
C ASP A 390 -14.52 -13.98 10.17
N GLY A 391 -13.58 -14.63 10.84
CA GLY A 391 -13.83 -15.67 11.85
C GLY A 391 -13.77 -15.19 13.31
N MET A 392 -13.55 -13.91 13.61
CA MET A 392 -13.57 -13.42 14.98
C MET A 392 -14.98 -13.37 15.55
N GLU A 393 -15.14 -13.69 16.84
CA GLU A 393 -16.42 -13.80 17.54
C GLU A 393 -16.40 -13.09 18.90
N PRO A 394 -17.53 -12.50 19.37
CA PRO A 394 -17.61 -11.89 20.68
C PRO A 394 -17.72 -12.93 21.78
N ASN A 395 -16.94 -12.79 22.85
CA ASN A 395 -17.11 -13.60 24.05
C ASN A 395 -18.11 -12.92 25.01
N GLN A 396 -19.40 -13.08 24.69
CA GLN A 396 -20.49 -12.42 25.43
C GLN A 396 -20.46 -12.73 26.93
N LYS A 397 -20.10 -13.95 27.31
CA LYS A 397 -20.00 -14.36 28.72
C LYS A 397 -18.91 -13.54 29.46
N LYS A 398 -17.75 -13.36 28.82
CA LYS A 398 -16.64 -12.59 29.42
C LYS A 398 -16.93 -11.10 29.43
N MET A 399 -17.55 -10.60 28.35
CA MET A 399 -18.01 -9.20 28.28
C MET A 399 -18.96 -8.85 29.41
N LYS A 400 -19.99 -9.70 29.61
CA LYS A 400 -20.95 -9.53 30.69
C LYS A 400 -20.29 -9.55 32.08
N LEU A 401 -19.39 -10.51 32.33
CA LEU A 401 -18.66 -10.62 33.57
C LEU A 401 -17.78 -9.37 33.83
N ASN A 402 -17.07 -8.90 32.84
CA ASN A 402 -16.22 -7.72 32.95
C ASN A 402 -17.06 -6.46 33.20
N LEU A 403 -18.22 -6.35 32.55
CA LEU A 403 -19.15 -5.24 32.73
C LEU A 403 -19.71 -5.21 34.16
N GLU A 404 -20.24 -6.35 34.64
CA GLU A 404 -20.84 -6.47 35.98
C GLU A 404 -19.83 -6.19 37.12
N ASN A 405 -18.56 -6.49 36.91
CA ASN A 405 -17.51 -6.26 37.89
C ASN A 405 -16.92 -4.82 37.84
N SER A 406 -17.27 -4.01 36.86
CA SER A 406 -16.69 -2.69 36.74
C SER A 406 -17.29 -1.71 37.74
N LEU A 407 -16.43 -1.09 38.54
CA LEU A 407 -16.83 -0.04 39.50
C LEU A 407 -17.21 1.28 38.79
N MET A 408 -16.84 1.45 37.51
CA MET A 408 -17.15 2.66 36.76
C MET A 408 -18.64 2.76 36.38
N LEU A 409 -19.42 1.68 36.54
CA LEU A 409 -20.87 1.71 36.44
C LEU A 409 -21.52 2.61 37.52
N VAL A 410 -20.79 2.95 38.58
CA VAL A 410 -21.23 3.92 39.57
C VAL A 410 -21.64 5.27 38.95
N THR A 411 -21.12 5.59 37.77
CA THR A 411 -21.50 6.79 37.01
C THR A 411 -23.01 6.84 36.70
N ALA A 412 -23.68 5.69 36.53
CA ALA A 412 -25.12 5.62 36.29
C ALA A 412 -25.95 6.18 37.44
N ILE A 413 -25.50 5.98 38.67
CA ILE A 413 -26.22 6.42 39.88
C ILE A 413 -25.87 7.85 40.33
N VAL A 414 -24.87 8.51 39.73
CA VAL A 414 -24.49 9.90 40.05
C VAL A 414 -25.68 10.87 40.01
N PRO A 415 -26.60 10.81 39.03
CA PRO A 415 -27.76 11.72 39.01
C PRO A 415 -28.66 11.60 40.24
N LYS A 416 -28.75 10.42 40.90
CA LYS A 416 -29.56 10.19 42.10
C LYS A 416 -28.83 10.54 43.41
N VAL A 417 -27.56 10.18 43.54
CA VAL A 417 -26.82 10.30 44.80
C VAL A 417 -25.85 11.47 44.85
N GLY A 418 -25.44 12.01 43.69
CA GLY A 418 -24.40 13.02 43.56
C GLY A 418 -23.00 12.39 43.45
N TYR A 419 -22.03 13.19 42.95
CA TYR A 419 -20.66 12.72 42.63
C TYR A 419 -19.91 12.23 43.88
N GLU A 420 -19.96 12.95 45.00
CA GLU A 420 -19.22 12.61 46.22
C GLU A 420 -19.66 11.26 46.78
N LYS A 421 -20.97 11.03 46.91
CA LYS A 421 -21.51 9.75 47.38
C LYS A 421 -21.23 8.60 46.40
N ALA A 422 -21.29 8.86 45.10
CA ALA A 422 -20.89 7.86 44.09
C ALA A 422 -19.42 7.49 44.26
N ALA A 423 -18.53 8.44 44.52
CA ALA A 423 -17.12 8.18 44.78
C ALA A 423 -16.92 7.37 46.08
N GLU A 424 -17.70 7.63 47.15
CA GLU A 424 -17.68 6.83 48.38
C GLU A 424 -18.13 5.40 48.13
N ILE A 425 -19.18 5.19 47.32
CA ILE A 425 -19.66 3.84 46.94
C ILE A 425 -18.57 3.07 46.21
N ALA A 426 -17.95 3.67 45.18
CA ALA A 426 -16.90 3.03 44.41
C ALA A 426 -15.68 2.69 45.29
N ASN A 427 -15.26 3.61 46.16
CA ASN A 427 -14.15 3.40 47.09
C ASN A 427 -14.43 2.29 48.11
N LEU A 428 -15.66 2.24 48.68
CA LEU A 428 -16.03 1.16 49.59
C LEU A 428 -16.06 -0.19 48.87
N ALA A 429 -16.69 -0.24 47.68
CA ALA A 429 -16.75 -1.42 46.84
C ALA A 429 -15.36 -1.96 46.55
N PHE A 430 -14.41 -1.10 46.13
CA PHE A 430 -13.03 -1.47 45.88
C PHE A 430 -12.31 -2.01 47.15
N LYS A 431 -12.40 -1.27 48.26
CA LYS A 431 -11.69 -1.57 49.53
C LYS A 431 -12.14 -2.89 50.14
N GLU A 432 -13.44 -3.18 50.09
CA GLU A 432 -14.03 -4.35 50.72
C GLU A 432 -14.36 -5.48 49.75
N SER A 433 -13.96 -5.36 48.45
CA SER A 433 -14.26 -6.34 47.39
C SER A 433 -15.77 -6.62 47.25
N LEU A 434 -16.61 -5.61 47.43
CA LEU A 434 -18.06 -5.65 47.24
C LEU A 434 -18.41 -5.27 45.79
N ASN A 435 -19.62 -5.68 45.34
CA ASN A 435 -20.18 -5.06 44.15
C ASN A 435 -20.82 -3.69 44.51
N LEU A 436 -21.15 -2.89 43.46
CA LEU A 436 -21.69 -1.54 43.66
C LEU A 436 -23.03 -1.52 44.42
N LYS A 437 -23.89 -2.54 44.22
CA LYS A 437 -25.18 -2.65 44.91
C LYS A 437 -24.98 -2.88 46.41
N GLU A 438 -24.14 -3.84 46.77
CA GLU A 438 -23.78 -4.15 48.16
C GLU A 438 -23.18 -2.92 48.87
N ALA A 439 -22.28 -2.21 48.22
CA ALA A 439 -21.65 -1.01 48.79
C ALA A 439 -22.66 0.12 48.96
N THR A 440 -23.58 0.33 48.00
CA THR A 440 -24.61 1.38 48.06
C THR A 440 -25.58 1.13 49.20
N ILE A 441 -26.07 -0.11 49.35
CA ILE A 441 -26.98 -0.50 50.45
C ILE A 441 -26.29 -0.36 51.80
N LYS A 442 -25.02 -0.82 51.92
CA LYS A 442 -24.23 -0.72 53.13
C LYS A 442 -24.02 0.72 53.59
N LEU A 443 -23.89 1.67 52.70
CA LEU A 443 -23.79 3.09 52.98
C LEU A 443 -25.16 3.75 53.24
N GLY A 444 -26.26 3.04 52.94
CA GLY A 444 -27.61 3.55 53.15
C GLY A 444 -28.00 4.68 52.19
N TYR A 445 -27.38 4.76 51.01
CA TYR A 445 -27.65 5.85 50.06
C TYR A 445 -28.83 5.56 49.14
N LEU A 446 -29.07 4.26 48.78
CA LEU A 446 -30.23 3.77 48.04
C LEU A 446 -30.62 2.42 48.61
N ASN A 447 -31.93 2.05 48.52
CA ASN A 447 -32.41 0.69 48.71
C ASN A 447 -32.20 -0.15 47.43
N GLU A 448 -32.54 -1.45 47.45
CA GLU A 448 -32.32 -2.34 46.32
C GLU A 448 -33.08 -1.91 45.06
N ASP A 449 -34.36 -1.57 45.23
CA ASP A 449 -35.24 -1.18 44.11
C ASP A 449 -34.77 0.16 43.48
N GLU A 450 -34.40 1.12 44.33
CA GLU A 450 -33.86 2.42 43.90
C GLU A 450 -32.53 2.28 43.17
N PHE A 451 -31.67 1.36 43.63
CA PHE A 451 -30.41 1.04 42.96
C PHE A 451 -30.64 0.40 41.58
N ASP A 452 -31.51 -0.62 41.51
CA ASP A 452 -31.78 -1.33 40.26
C ASP A 452 -32.45 -0.41 39.21
N GLU A 453 -33.34 0.50 39.65
CA GLU A 453 -33.93 1.54 38.80
C GLU A 453 -32.85 2.54 38.28
N ALA A 454 -31.92 2.93 39.15
CA ALA A 454 -30.87 3.86 38.81
C ALA A 454 -29.78 3.25 37.90
N MET A 455 -29.52 1.97 38.06
CA MET A 455 -28.50 1.21 37.31
C MET A 455 -29.00 0.81 35.91
N ASN A 456 -29.45 1.81 35.16
CA ASN A 456 -29.87 1.59 33.75
C ASN A 456 -28.68 1.77 32.81
N ILE A 457 -27.98 0.68 32.51
CA ILE A 457 -26.80 0.68 31.64
C ILE A 457 -27.16 1.18 30.24
N ASN A 458 -28.37 0.89 29.73
CA ASN A 458 -28.79 1.33 28.40
C ASN A 458 -28.87 2.87 28.28
N SER A 459 -29.04 3.60 29.39
CA SER A 459 -29.06 5.06 29.38
C SER A 459 -27.64 5.70 29.34
N MET A 460 -26.61 4.85 29.43
CA MET A 460 -25.19 5.27 29.38
C MET A 460 -24.56 5.15 27.99
N ILE A 461 -25.28 4.56 27.02
CA ILE A 461 -24.81 4.22 25.68
C ILE A 461 -25.39 5.17 24.64
#